data_8ab781d4730752853f034a42e372d118
#
_entry.id   8ab781d4730752853f034a42e372d118
#
_cell.length_a   1.000
_cell.length_b   1.000
_cell.length_c   1.000
_cell.angle_alpha   90.00
_cell.angle_beta   90.00
_cell.angle_gamma   90.00
#
_symmetry.space_group_name_H-M   'P 1'
#
loop_
_entity.id
_entity.type
_entity.pdbx_description
1 polymer ?
#
loop_
_entity_poly.entity_id
_entity_poly.type
_entity_poly.pdbx_seq_one_letter_code
_entity_poly.pdbx_strand_id
1 'polypeptide(L)'
;WILYQEENMDPERIELILRTSLIVNDIKIEMVKAHLNHDINEFIKQKRSLYRWNQRLLKVRYDSTLFHTVSSFTNIDNLELRWFEAQLESLGEEVFKSSILSMKQEIAQGEKFYPKLADHHFYDEGKIIDFFDNYNFGETVDITSRALRYIEHNKKLEAGFDIGLMMSLIIGQPQGKYQRILKNIYTLPPNNETDLAYKFCKFFQHHQYKVLDLYYDRSGNSWKQIGRDFATSFKNAVEAMEIDGVKQNWRVNLMSEGQGTIAQSTEFMVANQIFGETNPRLPKILIDSEQCMQLKSSLLLTQQILKTDKDGNKTLHKNKSSEKLPISRLPMFSTNMSDAFKYYICRKNYIRLCKETVGSNNPYSPKMH
;
A
#
# COMPACT_ATOMS: atom_id res chain seq x y z
N TRP A 1 -17.14 -0.96 18.12
CA TRP A 1 -17.55 0.46 18.21
C TRP A 1 -16.57 1.32 17.43
N ILE A 2 -16.66 1.28 16.10
CA ILE A 2 -16.18 2.35 15.26
C ILE A 2 -17.33 3.36 15.26
N LEU A 3 -17.36 4.18 16.26
CA LEU A 3 -18.26 5.29 16.29
C LEU A 3 -17.46 6.57 16.30
N TYR A 4 -17.62 7.24 15.19
CA TYR A 4 -17.65 8.66 15.08
C TYR A 4 -16.38 9.41 14.79
N GLN A 5 -16.34 9.84 13.68
CA GLN A 5 -15.95 11.06 12.97
C GLN A 5 -15.13 10.80 11.73
N GLU A 6 -15.49 9.74 10.98
CA GLU A 6 -14.93 9.52 9.64
C GLU A 6 -15.19 10.69 8.67
N GLU A 7 -16.21 11.52 8.96
CA GLU A 7 -16.59 12.61 8.06
C GLU A 7 -15.65 13.84 8.12
N ASN A 8 -14.87 14.00 9.20
CA ASN A 8 -14.02 15.18 9.40
C ASN A 8 -12.56 14.88 9.70
N MET A 9 -12.14 13.61 9.74
CA MET A 9 -10.74 13.25 9.98
C MET A 9 -10.07 12.81 8.69
N ASP A 10 -8.88 13.36 8.45
CA ASP A 10 -7.99 12.89 7.40
C ASP A 10 -7.70 11.39 7.59
N PRO A 11 -8.04 10.51 6.63
CA PRO A 11 -7.78 9.07 6.72
C PRO A 11 -6.30 8.75 6.99
N GLU A 12 -5.37 9.55 6.47
CA GLU A 12 -3.94 9.39 6.71
C GLU A 12 -3.58 9.64 8.19
N ARG A 13 -4.30 10.55 8.84
CA ARG A 13 -4.09 10.86 10.26
C ARG A 13 -4.64 9.76 11.17
N ILE A 14 -5.83 9.23 10.87
CA ILE A 14 -6.40 8.09 11.59
C ILE A 14 -5.44 6.90 11.53
N GLU A 15 -4.95 6.62 10.36
CA GLU A 15 -3.97 5.57 10.12
C GLU A 15 -2.71 5.76 10.96
N LEU A 16 -2.16 6.95 10.95
CA LEU A 16 -0.95 7.27 11.71
C LEU A 16 -1.17 7.10 13.22
N ILE A 17 -2.36 7.49 13.73
CA ILE A 17 -2.74 7.30 15.14
C ILE A 17 -2.79 5.81 15.48
N LEU A 18 -3.52 5.02 14.68
CA LEU A 18 -3.67 3.57 14.88
C LEU A 18 -2.32 2.89 14.96
N ARG A 19 -1.49 3.16 13.97
CA ARG A 19 -0.19 2.56 13.85
C ARG A 19 0.75 2.96 14.98
N THR A 20 0.81 4.25 15.33
CA THR A 20 1.60 4.71 16.46
C THR A 20 1.11 4.05 17.76
N SER A 21 -0.22 3.82 17.87
CA SER A 21 -0.81 3.11 19.02
C SER A 21 -0.39 1.64 19.07
N LEU A 22 -0.32 0.96 17.92
CA LEU A 22 0.16 -0.43 17.83
C LEU A 22 1.61 -0.52 18.28
N ILE A 23 2.50 0.36 17.80
CA ILE A 23 3.90 0.40 18.20
C ILE A 23 4.03 0.62 19.71
N VAL A 24 3.23 1.53 20.29
CA VAL A 24 3.19 1.74 21.75
C VAL A 24 2.79 0.47 22.49
N ASN A 25 1.82 -0.28 21.97
CA ASN A 25 1.39 -1.54 22.57
C ASN A 25 2.47 -2.62 22.48
N ASP A 26 3.13 -2.75 21.32
CA ASP A 26 4.22 -3.72 21.15
C ASP A 26 5.38 -3.43 22.11
N ILE A 27 5.76 -2.15 22.27
CA ILE A 27 6.78 -1.74 23.24
C ILE A 27 6.37 -2.12 24.68
N LYS A 28 5.08 -1.95 25.04
CA LYS A 28 4.58 -2.37 26.37
C LYS A 28 4.69 -3.88 26.55
N ILE A 29 4.38 -4.67 25.51
CA ILE A 29 4.52 -6.13 25.55
C ILE A 29 5.99 -6.51 25.76
N GLU A 30 6.91 -5.91 25.02
CA GLU A 30 8.34 -6.17 25.18
C GLU A 30 8.87 -5.73 26.56
N MET A 31 8.34 -4.64 27.12
CA MET A 31 8.66 -4.25 28.51
C MET A 31 8.20 -5.32 29.52
N VAL A 32 7.00 -5.87 29.35
CA VAL A 32 6.50 -6.94 30.22
C VAL A 32 7.37 -8.19 30.09
N LYS A 33 7.73 -8.58 28.86
CA LYS A 33 8.63 -9.72 28.62
C LYS A 33 10.00 -9.51 29.29
N ALA A 34 10.60 -8.33 29.11
CA ALA A 34 11.88 -7.98 29.74
C ALA A 34 11.79 -8.03 31.27
N HIS A 35 10.68 -7.55 31.86
CA HIS A 35 10.43 -7.61 33.30
C HIS A 35 10.33 -9.07 33.78
N LEU A 36 9.56 -9.90 33.10
CA LEU A 36 9.39 -11.32 33.47
C LEU A 36 10.70 -12.11 33.33
N ASN A 37 11.56 -11.73 32.39
CA ASN A 37 12.87 -12.34 32.17
C ASN A 37 13.99 -11.72 33.06
N HIS A 38 13.66 -10.78 33.94
CA HIS A 38 14.60 -10.03 34.77
C HIS A 38 15.69 -9.29 33.95
N ASP A 39 15.44 -8.96 32.68
CA ASP A 39 16.36 -8.18 31.85
C ASP A 39 16.15 -6.67 32.08
N ILE A 40 16.90 -6.15 33.04
CA ILE A 40 16.83 -4.75 33.47
C ILE A 40 17.27 -3.81 32.33
N ASN A 41 18.26 -4.20 31.53
CA ASN A 41 18.79 -3.37 30.43
C ASN A 41 17.75 -3.21 29.31
N GLU A 42 17.15 -4.31 28.90
CA GLU A 42 16.10 -4.28 27.87
C GLU A 42 14.85 -3.55 28.42
N PHE A 43 14.48 -3.76 29.66
CA PHE A 43 13.37 -3.02 30.28
C PHE A 43 13.58 -1.51 30.26
N ILE A 44 14.79 -1.02 30.63
CA ILE A 44 15.12 0.42 30.60
C ILE A 44 15.11 0.95 29.16
N LYS A 45 15.64 0.20 28.22
CA LYS A 45 15.64 0.55 26.79
C LYS A 45 14.21 0.70 26.26
N GLN A 46 13.34 -0.27 26.53
CA GLN A 46 11.94 -0.24 26.14
C GLN A 46 11.16 0.88 26.85
N LYS A 47 11.45 1.16 28.10
CA LYS A 47 10.84 2.29 28.84
C LYS A 47 11.18 3.64 28.21
N ARG A 48 12.42 3.84 27.76
CA ARG A 48 12.83 5.05 27.01
C ARG A 48 12.14 5.14 25.65
N SER A 49 12.02 4.01 24.95
CA SER A 49 11.30 3.90 23.70
C SER A 49 9.82 4.23 23.88
N LEU A 50 9.19 3.68 24.93
CA LEU A 50 7.80 3.94 25.26
C LEU A 50 7.53 5.44 25.50
N TYR A 51 8.41 6.11 26.23
CA TYR A 51 8.29 7.54 26.46
C TYR A 51 8.29 8.33 25.16
N ARG A 52 9.26 8.08 24.27
CA ARG A 52 9.36 8.74 22.95
C ARG A 52 8.13 8.49 22.09
N TRP A 53 7.68 7.25 22.01
CA TRP A 53 6.50 6.89 21.20
C TRP A 53 5.20 7.43 21.77
N ASN A 54 5.05 7.53 23.08
CA ASN A 54 3.91 8.21 23.71
C ASN A 54 3.89 9.71 23.36
N GLN A 55 5.03 10.39 23.39
CA GLN A 55 5.09 11.79 22.96
C GLN A 55 4.68 11.96 21.50
N ARG A 56 5.08 11.05 20.62
CA ARG A 56 4.65 11.04 19.22
C ARG A 56 3.16 10.81 19.09
N LEU A 57 2.64 9.83 19.80
CA LEU A 57 1.20 9.54 19.80
C LEU A 57 0.39 10.76 20.26
N LEU A 58 0.85 11.48 21.28
CA LEU A 58 0.22 12.73 21.72
C LEU A 58 0.26 13.81 20.63
N LYS A 59 1.40 14.00 19.94
CA LYS A 59 1.51 14.94 18.82
C LYS A 59 0.55 14.61 17.67
N VAL A 60 0.42 13.33 17.33
CA VAL A 60 -0.45 12.88 16.25
C VAL A 60 -1.93 12.95 16.62
N ARG A 61 -2.25 12.80 17.91
CA ARG A 61 -3.63 12.87 18.44
C ARG A 61 -4.13 14.31 18.66
N TYR A 62 -3.30 15.29 18.47
CA TYR A 62 -3.71 16.68 18.67
C TYR A 62 -5.00 16.98 17.90
N ASP A 63 -6.02 17.49 18.62
CA ASP A 63 -7.40 17.71 18.15
C ASP A 63 -8.12 16.47 17.57
N SER A 64 -7.69 15.28 17.90
CA SER A 64 -8.27 14.03 17.39
C SER A 64 -8.94 13.21 18.46
N THR A 65 -10.00 12.51 18.07
CA THR A 65 -10.65 11.51 18.90
C THR A 65 -9.73 10.30 19.13
N LEU A 66 -9.76 9.71 20.31
CA LEU A 66 -9.06 8.47 20.61
C LEU A 66 -9.68 7.33 19.77
N PHE A 67 -8.87 6.71 18.92
CA PHE A 67 -9.23 5.47 18.25
C PHE A 67 -8.51 4.29 18.92
N HIS A 68 -9.27 3.28 19.33
CA HIS A 68 -8.74 2.08 19.95
C HIS A 68 -9.50 0.85 19.47
N THR A 69 -8.78 -0.15 19.00
CA THR A 69 -9.37 -1.44 18.64
C THR A 69 -9.28 -2.35 19.85
N VAL A 70 -10.42 -2.84 20.31
CA VAL A 70 -10.51 -3.71 21.49
C VAL A 70 -11.27 -4.97 21.10
N SER A 71 -10.71 -6.12 21.43
CA SER A 71 -11.41 -7.39 21.32
C SER A 71 -12.43 -7.53 22.46
N SER A 72 -13.56 -8.17 22.19
CA SER A 72 -14.52 -8.54 23.24
C SER A 72 -13.89 -9.42 24.33
N PHE A 73 -12.77 -10.06 24.02
CA PHE A 73 -11.99 -10.85 24.99
C PHE A 73 -11.43 -10.01 26.16
N THR A 74 -11.26 -8.70 25.99
CA THR A 74 -10.85 -7.81 27.09
C THR A 74 -11.91 -7.68 28.18
N ASN A 75 -13.13 -8.13 27.91
CA ASN A 75 -14.26 -8.14 28.86
C ASN A 75 -14.61 -9.57 29.34
N ILE A 76 -13.65 -10.49 29.30
CA ILE A 76 -13.84 -11.90 29.63
C ILE A 76 -14.33 -12.11 31.08
N ASP A 77 -13.98 -11.20 31.97
CA ASP A 77 -14.41 -11.26 33.38
C ASP A 77 -15.94 -11.03 33.54
N ASN A 78 -16.55 -10.36 32.55
CA ASN A 78 -18.00 -10.11 32.54
C ASN A 78 -18.74 -10.99 31.51
N LEU A 79 -18.02 -11.56 30.55
CA LEU A 79 -18.56 -12.44 29.52
C LEU A 79 -18.02 -13.85 29.82
N GLU A 80 -18.88 -14.74 30.24
CA GLU A 80 -18.50 -16.14 30.49
C GLU A 80 -17.92 -16.77 29.21
N LEU A 81 -16.98 -17.72 29.38
CA LEU A 81 -16.37 -18.45 28.26
C LEU A 81 -17.42 -19.10 27.35
N ARG A 82 -18.52 -19.60 27.95
CA ARG A 82 -19.69 -20.13 27.20
C ARG A 82 -20.30 -19.17 26.21
N TRP A 83 -20.25 -17.87 26.52
CA TRP A 83 -20.73 -16.86 25.58
C TRP A 83 -19.88 -16.84 24.31
N PHE A 84 -18.55 -16.89 24.45
CA PHE A 84 -17.66 -16.93 23.29
C PHE A 84 -17.82 -18.22 22.48
N GLU A 85 -18.00 -19.37 23.15
CA GLU A 85 -18.29 -20.66 22.50
C GLU A 85 -19.58 -20.57 21.69
N ALA A 86 -20.66 -20.05 22.27
CA ALA A 86 -21.94 -19.88 21.59
C ALA A 86 -21.85 -18.91 20.41
N GLN A 87 -21.04 -17.81 20.52
CA GLN A 87 -20.80 -16.91 19.39
C GLN A 87 -20.01 -17.59 18.28
N LEU A 88 -19.00 -18.41 18.62
CA LEU A 88 -18.21 -19.16 17.64
C LEU A 88 -19.09 -20.16 16.86
N GLU A 89 -19.95 -20.89 17.57
CA GLU A 89 -20.90 -21.83 16.94
C GLU A 89 -21.93 -21.14 16.05
N SER A 90 -22.45 -19.99 16.52
CA SER A 90 -23.48 -19.23 15.80
C SER A 90 -22.96 -18.48 14.59
N LEU A 91 -21.79 -17.85 14.68
CA LEU A 91 -21.24 -16.95 13.65
C LEU A 91 -20.28 -17.69 12.70
N GLY A 92 -19.72 -18.82 13.10
CA GLY A 92 -18.61 -19.46 12.42
C GLY A 92 -17.28 -18.75 12.69
N GLU A 93 -16.18 -19.45 12.44
CA GLU A 93 -14.82 -19.06 12.84
C GLU A 93 -14.40 -17.68 12.27
N GLU A 94 -14.63 -17.43 10.98
CA GLU A 94 -14.18 -16.22 10.32
C GLU A 94 -14.91 -14.96 10.81
N VAL A 95 -16.23 -15.05 10.97
CA VAL A 95 -17.04 -13.94 11.50
C VAL A 95 -16.74 -13.72 12.98
N PHE A 96 -16.55 -14.80 13.73
CA PHE A 96 -16.16 -14.73 15.14
C PHE A 96 -14.81 -14.00 15.31
N LYS A 97 -13.79 -14.38 14.53
CA LYS A 97 -12.47 -13.71 14.55
C LYS A 97 -12.59 -12.22 14.27
N SER A 98 -13.34 -11.83 13.26
CA SER A 98 -13.46 -10.41 12.88
C SER A 98 -14.36 -9.60 13.80
N SER A 99 -15.53 -10.12 14.16
CA SER A 99 -16.55 -9.37 14.89
C SER A 99 -16.39 -9.42 16.40
N ILE A 100 -15.93 -10.54 16.93
CA ILE A 100 -15.78 -10.75 18.38
C ILE A 100 -14.36 -10.49 18.84
N LEU A 101 -13.36 -11.03 18.12
CA LEU A 101 -11.96 -10.87 18.48
C LEU A 101 -11.33 -9.62 17.88
N SER A 102 -12.04 -8.88 17.03
CA SER A 102 -11.50 -7.72 16.27
C SER A 102 -10.24 -8.06 15.48
N MET A 103 -10.11 -9.33 15.07
CA MET A 103 -9.00 -9.79 14.26
C MET A 103 -9.24 -9.41 12.80
N LYS A 104 -8.17 -9.15 12.10
CA LYS A 104 -8.22 -8.88 10.66
C LYS A 104 -8.65 -10.15 9.93
N GLN A 105 -9.68 -10.05 9.08
CA GLN A 105 -10.06 -11.18 8.23
C GLN A 105 -8.92 -11.49 7.24
N GLU A 106 -8.54 -12.75 7.16
CA GLU A 106 -7.61 -13.26 6.16
C GLU A 106 -8.38 -14.03 5.09
N ILE A 107 -8.09 -13.70 3.84
CA ILE A 107 -8.61 -14.44 2.69
C ILE A 107 -7.85 -15.75 2.59
N ALA A 108 -8.55 -16.85 2.37
CA ALA A 108 -7.92 -18.17 2.14
C ALA A 108 -6.86 -18.06 1.03
N GLN A 109 -5.70 -18.70 1.23
CA GLN A 109 -4.56 -18.53 0.31
C GLN A 109 -4.88 -18.93 -1.14
N GLY A 110 -5.77 -19.92 -1.34
CA GLY A 110 -6.24 -20.32 -2.66
C GLY A 110 -7.14 -19.33 -3.38
N GLU A 111 -7.67 -18.34 -2.65
CA GLU A 111 -8.53 -17.29 -3.20
C GLU A 111 -7.79 -15.97 -3.43
N LYS A 112 -6.57 -15.84 -2.91
CA LYS A 112 -5.76 -14.63 -3.07
C LYS A 112 -5.28 -14.48 -4.52
N PHE A 113 -5.40 -13.27 -5.07
CA PHE A 113 -4.81 -12.96 -6.37
C PHE A 113 -3.27 -12.87 -6.30
N TYR A 114 -2.72 -12.55 -5.14
CA TYR A 114 -1.27 -12.49 -4.88
C TYR A 114 -0.86 -13.55 -3.84
N PRO A 115 -0.92 -14.85 -4.16
CA PRO A 115 -0.73 -15.94 -3.19
C PRO A 115 0.71 -16.05 -2.67
N LYS A 116 1.69 -15.47 -3.36
CA LYS A 116 3.11 -15.44 -2.96
C LYS A 116 3.51 -14.19 -2.18
N LEU A 117 2.58 -13.24 -2.00
CA LEU A 117 2.81 -12.08 -1.15
C LEU A 117 2.92 -12.54 0.32
N ALA A 118 3.97 -12.12 1.00
CA ALA A 118 4.26 -12.51 2.39
C ALA A 118 4.80 -11.31 3.19
N ASP A 119 4.85 -11.43 4.49
CA ASP A 119 5.22 -10.34 5.41
C ASP A 119 6.61 -9.76 5.13
N HIS A 120 7.57 -10.57 4.67
CA HIS A 120 8.92 -10.09 4.34
C HIS A 120 8.99 -9.12 3.15
N HIS A 121 7.90 -8.98 2.37
CA HIS A 121 7.80 -7.94 1.34
C HIS A 121 7.42 -6.57 1.91
N PHE A 122 7.09 -6.51 3.18
CA PHE A 122 6.72 -5.27 3.86
C PHE A 122 7.80 -4.90 4.88
N TYR A 123 8.05 -3.60 5.02
CA TYR A 123 8.91 -3.08 6.07
C TYR A 123 8.22 -1.96 6.84
N ASP A 124 8.48 -1.91 8.13
CA ASP A 124 7.77 -1.02 9.07
C ASP A 124 8.60 0.19 9.51
N GLU A 125 9.91 0.17 9.29
CA GLU A 125 10.81 1.25 9.70
C GLU A 125 11.12 2.24 8.56
N GLY A 126 10.11 2.55 7.74
CA GLY A 126 10.25 3.42 6.57
C GLY A 126 10.45 4.90 6.88
N LYS A 127 10.15 5.34 8.13
CA LYS A 127 10.29 6.74 8.55
C LYS A 127 11.53 6.97 9.40
N ILE A 128 12.12 8.14 9.22
CA ILE A 128 13.14 8.67 10.12
C ILE A 128 12.44 9.13 11.39
N ILE A 129 12.73 8.45 12.48
CA ILE A 129 12.08 8.68 13.77
C ILE A 129 12.28 10.13 14.26
N ASP A 130 13.51 10.64 14.12
CA ASP A 130 13.88 11.98 14.59
C ASP A 130 13.22 13.12 13.80
N PHE A 131 12.61 12.81 12.65
CA PHE A 131 11.84 13.81 11.88
C PHE A 131 10.72 14.43 12.70
N PHE A 132 10.05 13.62 13.54
CA PHE A 132 8.93 14.08 14.37
C PHE A 132 9.39 14.87 15.60
N ASP A 133 10.65 14.74 16.01
CA ASP A 133 11.20 15.47 17.16
C ASP A 133 11.38 16.98 16.86
N ASN A 134 11.32 17.34 15.56
CA ASN A 134 11.38 18.74 15.13
C ASN A 134 10.03 19.51 15.27
N TYR A 135 8.95 18.81 15.64
CA TYR A 135 7.62 19.41 15.79
C TYR A 135 7.28 19.60 17.27
N ASN A 136 6.78 20.77 17.61
CA ASN A 136 6.26 21.06 18.94
C ASN A 136 4.87 20.45 19.14
N PHE A 137 4.48 20.29 20.40
CA PHE A 137 3.12 19.89 20.74
C PHE A 137 2.11 20.91 20.17
N GLY A 138 1.12 20.40 19.43
CA GLY A 138 0.11 21.25 18.78
C GLY A 138 0.45 21.73 17.38
N GLU A 139 1.66 21.51 16.88
CA GLU A 139 1.99 21.79 15.49
C GLU A 139 1.48 20.71 14.54
N THR A 140 0.97 21.11 13.39
CA THR A 140 0.60 20.18 12.31
C THR A 140 1.87 19.55 11.74
N VAL A 141 1.94 18.24 11.76
CA VAL A 141 3.08 17.50 11.18
C VAL A 141 2.89 17.42 9.67
N ASP A 142 3.64 18.21 8.92
CA ASP A 142 3.68 18.11 7.45
C ASP A 142 4.69 17.04 7.02
N ILE A 143 4.19 15.83 6.77
CA ILE A 143 5.02 14.69 6.40
C ILE A 143 5.38 14.79 4.93
N THR A 144 6.64 15.02 4.64
CA THR A 144 7.21 15.04 3.29
C THR A 144 8.17 13.87 3.07
N SER A 145 8.70 13.76 1.86
CA SER A 145 9.70 12.75 1.52
C SER A 145 10.98 12.80 2.38
N ARG A 146 11.23 13.89 3.10
CA ARG A 146 12.32 13.99 4.10
C ARG A 146 12.15 13.03 5.27
N ALA A 147 10.91 12.63 5.57
CA ALA A 147 10.63 11.67 6.62
C ALA A 147 10.92 10.22 6.20
N LEU A 148 11.18 9.95 4.92
CA LEU A 148 11.41 8.60 4.42
C LEU A 148 12.88 8.18 4.63
N ARG A 149 13.09 7.11 5.38
CA ARG A 149 14.44 6.58 5.69
C ARG A 149 15.18 6.04 4.45
N TYR A 150 14.45 5.41 3.54
CA TYR A 150 15.05 4.66 2.44
C TYR A 150 14.95 5.36 1.08
N ILE A 151 14.56 6.63 1.05
CA ILE A 151 14.57 7.40 -0.20
C ILE A 151 15.98 7.85 -0.56
N GLU A 152 16.35 7.68 -1.82
CA GLU A 152 17.58 8.24 -2.39
C GLU A 152 17.23 9.51 -3.18
N HIS A 153 17.36 10.68 -2.55
CA HIS A 153 16.92 11.96 -3.12
C HIS A 153 17.62 12.37 -4.43
N ASN A 154 18.78 11.79 -4.71
CA ASN A 154 19.58 12.04 -5.91
C ASN A 154 19.28 11.08 -7.06
N LYS A 155 18.30 10.20 -6.94
CA LYS A 155 17.88 9.25 -7.98
C LYS A 155 16.46 9.52 -8.43
N LYS A 156 16.12 9.12 -9.67
CA LYS A 156 14.76 9.22 -10.20
C LYS A 156 13.76 8.43 -9.37
N LEU A 157 12.51 8.86 -9.44
CA LEU A 157 11.36 8.10 -8.95
C LEU A 157 10.68 7.37 -10.11
N GLU A 158 10.00 6.30 -9.78
CA GLU A 158 9.18 5.51 -10.69
C GLU A 158 7.78 5.39 -10.11
N ALA A 159 6.74 5.48 -10.94
CA ALA A 159 5.38 5.35 -10.46
C ALA A 159 4.51 4.48 -11.36
N GLY A 160 3.58 3.74 -10.72
CA GLY A 160 2.46 3.09 -11.39
C GLY A 160 1.19 3.92 -11.17
N PHE A 161 0.45 4.20 -12.25
CA PHE A 161 -0.72 5.05 -12.24
C PHE A 161 -1.93 4.30 -12.78
N ASP A 162 -2.99 4.23 -11.98
CA ASP A 162 -4.30 3.72 -12.37
C ASP A 162 -5.31 4.85 -12.42
N ILE A 163 -6.11 4.85 -13.47
CA ILE A 163 -7.06 5.91 -13.81
C ILE A 163 -8.48 5.35 -13.66
N GLY A 164 -9.19 5.81 -12.68
CA GLY A 164 -10.56 5.38 -12.40
C GLY A 164 -11.32 6.39 -11.54
N LEU A 165 -12.41 5.95 -10.94
CA LEU A 165 -13.16 6.75 -9.96
C LEU A 165 -12.25 7.16 -8.79
N MET A 166 -11.39 6.26 -8.35
CA MET A 166 -10.26 6.56 -7.47
C MET A 166 -9.00 6.54 -8.32
N MET A 167 -8.37 7.70 -8.53
CA MET A 167 -7.07 7.76 -9.17
C MET A 167 -6.00 7.35 -8.19
N SER A 168 -5.16 6.38 -8.56
CA SER A 168 -4.19 5.76 -7.68
C SER A 168 -2.79 5.86 -8.25
N LEU A 169 -1.84 6.31 -7.42
CA LEU A 169 -0.43 6.45 -7.76
C LEU A 169 0.43 5.70 -6.74
N ILE A 170 1.26 4.78 -7.21
CA ILE A 170 2.25 4.08 -6.41
C ILE A 170 3.61 4.59 -6.79
N ILE A 171 4.39 5.05 -5.83
CA ILE A 171 5.70 5.63 -6.06
C ILE A 171 6.77 4.75 -5.44
N GLY A 172 7.80 4.43 -6.20
CA GLY A 172 8.93 3.65 -5.74
C GLY A 172 10.24 4.05 -6.41
N GLN A 173 11.28 3.32 -6.05
CA GLN A 173 12.63 3.62 -6.50
C GLN A 173 13.45 2.34 -6.63
N PRO A 174 14.19 2.14 -7.74
CA PRO A 174 15.14 1.04 -7.88
C PRO A 174 16.38 1.28 -6.99
N GLN A 175 16.72 0.30 -6.17
CA GLN A 175 17.84 0.35 -5.23
C GLN A 175 18.65 -0.97 -5.31
N GLY A 176 19.58 -1.07 -6.22
CA GLY A 176 20.32 -2.30 -6.49
C GLY A 176 19.40 -3.42 -6.96
N LYS A 177 19.36 -4.53 -6.23
CA LYS A 177 18.44 -5.66 -6.51
C LYS A 177 17.03 -5.47 -6.00
N TYR A 178 16.77 -4.40 -5.26
CA TYR A 178 15.46 -4.11 -4.67
C TYR A 178 14.72 -3.06 -5.48
N GLN A 179 13.42 -3.19 -5.50
CA GLN A 179 12.48 -2.16 -5.92
C GLN A 179 11.69 -1.75 -4.67
N ARG A 180 12.00 -0.60 -4.10
CA ARG A 180 11.30 -0.11 -2.91
C ARG A 180 10.09 0.71 -3.31
N ILE A 181 8.93 0.34 -2.81
CA ILE A 181 7.72 1.13 -2.90
C ILE A 181 7.69 2.03 -1.66
N LEU A 182 7.76 3.33 -1.87
CA LEU A 182 8.01 4.33 -0.85
C LEU A 182 6.73 5.03 -0.38
N LYS A 183 5.75 5.21 -1.28
CA LYS A 183 4.51 5.94 -1.00
C LYS A 183 3.42 5.51 -1.97
N ASN A 184 2.19 5.44 -1.50
CA ASN A 184 1.02 5.51 -2.37
C ASN A 184 0.27 6.83 -2.13
N ILE A 185 -0.29 7.37 -3.20
CA ILE A 185 -1.11 8.59 -3.19
C ILE A 185 -2.38 8.31 -4.00
N TYR A 186 -3.50 8.90 -3.59
CA TYR A 186 -4.75 8.78 -4.32
C TYR A 186 -5.58 10.06 -4.26
N THR A 187 -6.53 10.15 -5.17
CA THR A 187 -7.60 11.15 -5.14
C THR A 187 -8.95 10.49 -5.36
N LEU A 188 -9.98 11.07 -4.77
CA LEU A 188 -11.36 10.69 -4.91
C LEU A 188 -12.15 11.88 -5.49
N PRO A 189 -13.25 11.65 -6.22
CA PRO A 189 -14.12 12.75 -6.66
C PRO A 189 -14.54 13.66 -5.50
N PRO A 190 -14.60 14.98 -5.69
CA PRO A 190 -14.49 15.70 -6.97
C PRO A 190 -13.06 15.99 -7.44
N ASN A 191 -12.03 15.57 -6.69
CA ASN A 191 -10.63 15.79 -7.03
C ASN A 191 -10.24 15.02 -8.31
N ASN A 192 -9.27 15.56 -9.02
CA ASN A 192 -8.84 15.07 -10.32
C ASN A 192 -7.30 14.82 -10.38
N GLU A 193 -6.78 14.64 -11.61
CA GLU A 193 -5.37 14.41 -11.87
C GLU A 193 -4.46 15.59 -11.44
N THR A 194 -4.97 16.82 -11.43
CA THR A 194 -4.22 17.99 -10.97
C THR A 194 -4.04 17.97 -9.45
N ASP A 195 -5.08 17.55 -8.71
CA ASP A 195 -5.00 17.38 -7.26
C ASP A 195 -4.04 16.25 -6.89
N LEU A 196 -4.05 15.15 -7.67
CA LEU A 196 -3.10 14.07 -7.50
C LEU A 196 -1.66 14.54 -7.75
N ALA A 197 -1.43 15.34 -8.79
CA ALA A 197 -0.15 15.95 -9.11
C ALA A 197 0.32 16.91 -7.99
N TYR A 198 -0.60 17.69 -7.43
CA TYR A 198 -0.30 18.54 -6.27
C TYR A 198 0.15 17.73 -5.06
N LYS A 199 -0.60 16.68 -4.69
CA LYS A 199 -0.23 15.79 -3.57
C LYS A 199 1.14 15.15 -3.79
N PHE A 200 1.42 14.69 -5.00
CA PHE A 200 2.72 14.13 -5.37
C PHE A 200 3.83 15.18 -5.22
N CYS A 201 3.69 16.33 -5.84
CA CYS A 201 4.72 17.37 -5.83
C CYS A 201 4.94 17.94 -4.43
N LYS A 202 3.87 18.12 -3.63
CA LYS A 202 3.96 18.57 -2.24
C LYS A 202 4.73 17.57 -1.38
N PHE A 203 4.41 16.28 -1.47
CA PHE A 203 5.11 15.26 -0.69
C PHE A 203 6.59 15.15 -1.08
N PHE A 204 6.92 15.19 -2.38
CA PHE A 204 8.27 15.08 -2.91
C PHE A 204 8.95 16.44 -3.20
N GLN A 205 8.46 17.54 -2.65
CA GLN A 205 9.02 18.88 -2.90
C GLN A 205 10.53 18.98 -2.62
N HIS A 206 11.04 18.23 -1.65
CA HIS A 206 12.44 18.22 -1.26
C HIS A 206 13.29 17.16 -2.00
N HIS A 207 12.71 16.41 -2.92
CA HIS A 207 13.44 15.46 -3.73
C HIS A 207 14.35 16.20 -4.71
N GLN A 208 15.62 15.79 -4.82
CA GLN A 208 16.62 16.55 -5.57
C GLN A 208 16.57 16.23 -7.08
N TYR A 209 16.54 14.94 -7.44
CA TYR A 209 16.51 14.53 -8.84
C TYR A 209 15.07 14.40 -9.34
N LYS A 210 14.52 15.50 -9.82
CA LYS A 210 13.13 15.71 -10.20
C LYS A 210 12.74 15.00 -11.52
N VAL A 211 12.96 13.69 -11.60
CA VAL A 211 12.57 12.85 -12.74
C VAL A 211 11.66 11.74 -12.26
N LEU A 212 10.52 11.60 -12.92
CA LEU A 212 9.50 10.57 -12.67
C LEU A 212 9.27 9.72 -13.92
N ASP A 213 9.56 8.43 -13.85
CA ASP A 213 9.17 7.46 -14.88
C ASP A 213 7.77 6.93 -14.56
N LEU A 214 6.77 7.27 -15.37
CA LEU A 214 5.35 6.95 -15.14
C LEU A 214 4.91 5.77 -16.00
N TYR A 215 4.47 4.69 -15.34
CA TYR A 215 3.85 3.51 -15.95
C TYR A 215 2.35 3.56 -15.69
N TYR A 216 1.52 3.42 -16.75
CA TYR A 216 0.08 3.68 -16.66
C TYR A 216 -0.73 2.80 -17.60
N ASP A 217 -2.04 2.76 -17.37
CA ASP A 217 -2.97 2.08 -18.26
C ASP A 217 -3.20 2.87 -19.56
N ARG A 218 -2.89 2.25 -20.67
CA ARG A 218 -3.20 2.81 -21.98
C ARG A 218 -4.68 2.76 -22.36
N SER A 219 -5.47 1.88 -21.74
CA SER A 219 -6.92 1.87 -22.00
C SER A 219 -7.60 3.17 -21.56
N GLY A 220 -7.01 3.89 -20.60
CA GLY A 220 -7.41 5.25 -20.23
C GLY A 220 -7.28 6.28 -21.37
N ASN A 221 -6.41 6.03 -22.36
CA ASN A 221 -6.27 6.87 -23.55
C ASN A 221 -7.40 6.65 -24.57
N SER A 222 -8.19 5.59 -24.44
CA SER A 222 -9.28 5.26 -25.37
C SER A 222 -10.56 6.09 -25.18
N TRP A 223 -10.65 6.88 -24.11
CA TRP A 223 -11.74 7.83 -23.89
C TRP A 223 -11.57 9.10 -24.74
N LYS A 224 -11.34 8.91 -26.05
CA LYS A 224 -11.23 9.97 -27.04
C LYS A 224 -12.46 10.88 -27.15
N GLN A 225 -13.58 10.53 -26.51
CA GLN A 225 -14.80 11.35 -26.53
C GLN A 225 -14.67 12.69 -25.80
N ILE A 226 -13.67 12.86 -24.93
CA ILE A 226 -13.45 14.12 -24.17
C ILE A 226 -12.08 14.77 -24.48
N GLY A 227 -11.28 14.19 -25.36
CA GLY A 227 -10.01 14.79 -25.83
C GLY A 227 -8.89 14.86 -24.79
N ARG A 228 -9.00 14.18 -23.63
CA ARG A 228 -7.99 14.18 -22.57
C ARG A 228 -7.36 12.81 -22.41
N ASP A 229 -6.06 12.78 -22.61
CA ASP A 229 -5.20 11.71 -22.14
C ASP A 229 -4.82 12.01 -20.67
N PHE A 230 -5.40 11.26 -19.73
CA PHE A 230 -5.18 11.47 -18.29
C PHE A 230 -3.71 11.37 -17.88
N ALA A 231 -2.94 10.47 -18.51
CA ALA A 231 -1.52 10.35 -18.20
C ALA A 231 -0.74 11.59 -18.66
N THR A 232 -1.07 12.12 -19.83
CA THR A 232 -0.52 13.40 -20.34
C THR A 232 -1.00 14.58 -19.51
N SER A 233 -2.28 14.60 -19.09
CA SER A 233 -2.79 15.64 -18.18
C SER A 233 -2.06 15.65 -16.85
N PHE A 234 -1.88 14.46 -16.22
CA PHE A 234 -1.11 14.32 -14.98
C PHE A 234 0.34 14.77 -15.18
N LYS A 235 1.01 14.31 -16.26
CA LYS A 235 2.36 14.77 -16.61
C LYS A 235 2.44 16.28 -16.68
N ASN A 236 1.57 16.92 -17.46
CA ASN A 236 1.56 18.38 -17.64
C ASN A 236 1.32 19.11 -16.31
N ALA A 237 0.41 18.60 -15.48
CA ALA A 237 0.15 19.13 -14.15
C ALA A 237 1.38 19.05 -13.24
N VAL A 238 2.10 17.90 -13.23
CA VAL A 238 3.32 17.71 -12.44
C VAL A 238 4.45 18.64 -12.91
N GLU A 239 4.64 18.76 -14.24
CA GLU A 239 5.71 19.56 -14.82
C GLU A 239 5.48 21.08 -14.67
N ALA A 240 4.22 21.49 -14.59
CA ALA A 240 3.83 22.88 -14.38
C ALA A 240 3.69 23.27 -12.89
N MET A 241 3.79 22.31 -11.96
CA MET A 241 3.43 22.50 -10.56
C MET A 241 4.32 23.53 -9.85
N GLU A 242 3.65 24.42 -9.12
CA GLU A 242 4.26 25.33 -8.16
C GLU A 242 3.71 25.05 -6.76
N ILE A 243 4.58 25.00 -5.77
CA ILE A 243 4.25 24.85 -4.36
C ILE A 243 4.78 26.07 -3.62
N ASP A 244 3.89 26.79 -2.94
CA ASP A 244 4.20 28.01 -2.21
C ASP A 244 4.98 29.05 -3.06
N GLY A 245 4.59 29.20 -4.35
CA GLY A 245 5.23 30.08 -5.32
C GLY A 245 6.57 29.57 -5.88
N VAL A 246 6.98 28.35 -5.54
CA VAL A 246 8.23 27.76 -6.02
C VAL A 246 7.93 26.68 -7.05
N LYS A 247 8.43 26.87 -8.28
CA LYS A 247 8.29 25.88 -9.35
C LYS A 247 9.05 24.60 -9.00
N GLN A 248 8.36 23.46 -9.10
CA GLN A 248 8.91 22.19 -8.68
C GLN A 248 9.88 21.54 -9.70
N ASN A 249 9.83 21.95 -10.96
CA ASN A 249 10.74 21.53 -12.05
C ASN A 249 10.83 20.01 -12.26
N TRP A 250 9.75 19.29 -12.06
CA TRP A 250 9.66 17.87 -12.39
C TRP A 250 9.69 17.64 -13.91
N ARG A 251 10.29 16.52 -14.32
CA ARG A 251 10.20 15.97 -15.66
C ARG A 251 9.56 14.59 -15.57
N VAL A 252 8.48 14.36 -16.31
CA VAL A 252 7.75 13.08 -16.33
C VAL A 252 7.95 12.37 -17.67
N ASN A 253 8.46 11.15 -17.61
CA ASN A 253 8.61 10.27 -18.77
C ASN A 253 7.44 9.28 -18.81
N LEU A 254 6.68 9.27 -19.91
CA LEU A 254 5.55 8.35 -20.13
C LEU A 254 6.10 7.00 -20.63
N MET A 255 6.23 6.01 -19.72
CA MET A 255 6.91 4.75 -19.99
C MET A 255 6.02 3.69 -20.65
N SER A 256 4.69 3.86 -20.61
CA SER A 256 3.72 2.91 -21.19
C SER A 256 3.34 3.23 -22.64
N GLU A 257 3.98 4.21 -23.27
CA GLU A 257 3.76 4.47 -24.68
C GLU A 257 4.11 3.24 -25.54
N GLY A 258 3.22 2.86 -26.46
CA GLY A 258 3.38 1.66 -27.30
C GLY A 258 3.26 0.32 -26.53
N GLN A 259 2.90 0.31 -25.25
CA GLN A 259 2.57 -0.91 -24.52
C GLN A 259 1.09 -1.24 -24.72
N GLY A 260 0.77 -2.49 -25.10
CA GLY A 260 -0.60 -2.98 -25.19
C GLY A 260 -1.25 -3.16 -23.82
N THR A 261 -2.55 -3.45 -23.80
CA THR A 261 -3.29 -3.77 -22.60
C THR A 261 -2.67 -4.98 -21.89
N ILE A 262 -2.46 -4.87 -20.58
CA ILE A 262 -1.89 -5.92 -19.76
C ILE A 262 -3.02 -6.82 -19.25
N ALA A 263 -3.05 -8.08 -19.70
CA ALA A 263 -4.00 -9.06 -19.20
C ALA A 263 -3.78 -9.34 -17.70
N GLN A 264 -4.84 -9.66 -16.96
CA GLN A 264 -4.73 -9.98 -15.54
C GLN A 264 -3.98 -11.29 -15.29
N SER A 265 -4.05 -12.25 -16.21
CA SER A 265 -3.20 -13.44 -16.21
C SER A 265 -1.70 -13.12 -16.34
N THR A 266 -1.34 -12.10 -17.11
CA THR A 266 0.05 -11.62 -17.22
C THR A 266 0.48 -10.98 -15.90
N GLU A 267 -0.37 -10.17 -15.28
CA GLU A 267 -0.11 -9.60 -13.96
C GLU A 267 0.11 -10.71 -12.92
N PHE A 268 -0.79 -11.70 -12.87
CA PHE A 268 -0.68 -12.84 -11.95
C PHE A 268 0.65 -13.57 -12.13
N MET A 269 1.06 -13.85 -13.36
CA MET A 269 2.33 -14.50 -13.67
C MET A 269 3.53 -13.67 -13.17
N VAL A 270 3.56 -12.38 -13.49
CA VAL A 270 4.66 -11.48 -13.10
C VAL A 270 4.72 -11.30 -11.57
N ALA A 271 3.57 -11.06 -10.93
CA ALA A 271 3.49 -10.90 -9.49
C ALA A 271 3.94 -12.17 -8.74
N ASN A 272 3.53 -13.35 -9.20
CA ASN A 272 3.95 -14.61 -8.58
C ASN A 272 5.45 -14.87 -8.71
N GLN A 273 6.10 -14.50 -9.82
CA GLN A 273 7.54 -14.65 -9.96
C GLN A 273 8.30 -13.63 -9.10
N ILE A 274 7.79 -12.40 -8.98
CA ILE A 274 8.38 -11.34 -8.15
C ILE A 274 8.23 -11.68 -6.66
N PHE A 275 7.01 -11.91 -6.18
CA PHE A 275 6.76 -12.23 -4.76
C PHE A 275 7.24 -13.63 -4.37
N GLY A 276 7.29 -14.56 -5.29
CA GLY A 276 7.89 -15.88 -5.05
C GLY A 276 9.42 -15.86 -5.14
N GLU A 277 10.03 -14.75 -5.56
CA GLU A 277 11.47 -14.61 -5.78
C GLU A 277 12.08 -15.71 -6.65
N THR A 278 11.27 -16.28 -7.55
CA THR A 278 11.63 -17.46 -8.36
C THR A 278 12.48 -17.11 -9.58
N ASN A 279 12.53 -15.84 -9.96
CA ASN A 279 13.30 -15.34 -11.09
C ASN A 279 14.35 -14.32 -10.62
N PRO A 280 15.63 -14.71 -10.54
CA PRO A 280 16.71 -13.82 -10.03
C PRO A 280 16.99 -12.59 -10.91
N ARG A 281 16.46 -12.55 -12.13
CA ARG A 281 16.59 -11.39 -13.04
C ARG A 281 15.54 -10.31 -12.76
N LEU A 282 14.52 -10.61 -11.94
CA LEU A 282 13.53 -9.64 -11.50
C LEU A 282 13.96 -9.02 -10.17
N PRO A 283 13.56 -7.77 -9.89
CA PRO A 283 13.87 -7.15 -8.62
C PRO A 283 13.05 -7.77 -7.49
N LYS A 284 13.60 -7.75 -6.30
CA LYS A 284 12.86 -8.02 -5.07
C LYS A 284 12.05 -6.79 -4.68
N ILE A 285 10.77 -6.96 -4.41
CA ILE A 285 9.89 -5.86 -4.00
C ILE A 285 9.90 -5.72 -2.49
N LEU A 286 10.07 -4.49 -2.02
CA LEU A 286 9.90 -4.11 -0.61
C LEU A 286 8.93 -2.94 -0.54
N ILE A 287 7.87 -3.07 0.23
CA ILE A 287 6.77 -2.11 0.34
C ILE A 287 6.79 -1.49 1.73
N ASP A 288 6.82 -0.16 1.80
CA ASP A 288 6.65 0.56 3.05
C ASP A 288 5.22 0.34 3.57
N SER A 289 5.07 -0.41 4.67
CA SER A 289 3.75 -0.71 5.19
C SER A 289 3.07 0.51 5.81
N GLU A 290 3.81 1.56 6.14
CA GLU A 290 3.28 2.83 6.66
C GLU A 290 2.80 3.76 5.57
N GLN A 291 3.64 3.98 4.60
CA GLN A 291 3.36 4.94 3.55
C GLN A 291 2.51 4.34 2.42
N CYS A 292 2.36 3.01 2.41
CA CYS A 292 1.66 2.28 1.37
C CYS A 292 0.55 1.38 1.95
N MET A 293 -0.16 1.84 3.01
CA MET A 293 -1.19 1.03 3.66
C MET A 293 -2.34 0.69 2.71
N GLN A 294 -2.80 1.64 1.89
CA GLN A 294 -3.87 1.36 0.94
C GLN A 294 -3.43 0.34 -0.11
N LEU A 295 -2.18 0.40 -0.55
CA LEU A 295 -1.60 -0.64 -1.41
C LEU A 295 -1.52 -1.98 -0.68
N LYS A 296 -1.00 -2.01 0.55
CA LYS A 296 -0.90 -3.22 1.37
C LYS A 296 -2.27 -3.87 1.53
N SER A 297 -3.29 -3.08 1.90
CA SER A 297 -4.66 -3.55 2.03
C SER A 297 -5.19 -4.10 0.69
N SER A 298 -5.05 -3.34 -0.40
CA SER A 298 -5.51 -3.76 -1.72
C SER A 298 -4.85 -5.06 -2.18
N LEU A 299 -3.52 -5.24 -1.98
CA LEU A 299 -2.83 -6.48 -2.36
C LEU A 299 -3.28 -7.68 -1.52
N LEU A 300 -3.46 -7.49 -0.20
CA LEU A 300 -3.87 -8.56 0.72
C LEU A 300 -5.32 -8.98 0.52
N LEU A 301 -6.21 -8.05 0.15
CA LEU A 301 -7.66 -8.28 0.03
C LEU A 301 -8.11 -8.64 -1.40
N THR A 302 -7.25 -8.49 -2.40
CA THR A 302 -7.63 -8.83 -3.79
C THR A 302 -7.77 -10.32 -3.97
N GLN A 303 -8.99 -10.76 -4.26
CA GLN A 303 -9.34 -12.15 -4.55
C GLN A 303 -9.22 -12.44 -6.05
N GLN A 304 -8.97 -13.69 -6.39
CA GLN A 304 -9.05 -14.20 -7.74
C GLN A 304 -10.43 -14.78 -8.05
N ILE A 305 -10.87 -14.61 -9.28
CA ILE A 305 -12.05 -15.28 -9.82
C ILE A 305 -11.72 -15.89 -11.18
N LEU A 306 -12.33 -17.02 -11.50
CA LEU A 306 -12.28 -17.60 -12.83
C LEU A 306 -13.47 -17.10 -13.64
N LYS A 307 -13.21 -16.49 -14.78
CA LYS A 307 -14.25 -16.14 -15.77
C LYS A 307 -14.13 -17.06 -16.97
N THR A 308 -15.26 -17.55 -17.42
CA THR A 308 -15.34 -18.34 -18.66
C THR A 308 -15.57 -17.37 -19.81
N ASP A 309 -14.73 -17.44 -20.84
CA ASP A 309 -14.90 -16.67 -22.07
C ASP A 309 -15.99 -17.29 -22.99
N LYS A 310 -16.25 -16.68 -24.12
CA LYS A 310 -17.27 -17.13 -25.09
C LYS A 310 -16.92 -18.50 -25.70
N ASP A 311 -15.66 -18.87 -25.68
CA ASP A 311 -15.14 -20.11 -26.24
C ASP A 311 -15.02 -21.23 -25.16
N GLY A 312 -15.51 -20.98 -23.93
CA GLY A 312 -15.50 -21.93 -22.83
C GLY A 312 -14.19 -22.01 -22.05
N ASN A 313 -13.17 -21.19 -22.38
CA ASN A 313 -11.90 -21.18 -21.70
C ASN A 313 -12.00 -20.40 -20.39
N LYS A 314 -11.44 -20.95 -19.31
CA LYS A 314 -11.38 -20.28 -18.01
C LYS A 314 -10.16 -19.38 -17.93
N THR A 315 -10.39 -18.11 -17.70
CA THR A 315 -9.34 -17.09 -17.49
C THR A 315 -9.39 -16.54 -16.07
N LEU A 316 -8.21 -16.29 -15.51
CA LEU A 316 -8.06 -15.79 -14.16
C LEU A 316 -8.19 -14.27 -14.14
N HIS A 317 -9.04 -13.77 -13.24
CA HIS A 317 -9.31 -12.33 -13.06
C HIS A 317 -9.29 -11.93 -11.60
N LYS A 318 -9.07 -10.63 -11.35
CA LYS A 318 -9.34 -10.02 -10.03
C LYS A 318 -10.86 -9.93 -9.80
N ASN A 319 -11.28 -10.18 -8.59
CA ASN A 319 -12.62 -9.83 -8.16
C ASN A 319 -12.70 -8.32 -7.92
N LYS A 320 -13.40 -7.62 -8.79
CA LYS A 320 -13.56 -6.16 -8.75
C LYS A 320 -14.87 -5.70 -8.10
N SER A 321 -15.55 -6.57 -7.35
CA SER A 321 -16.80 -6.23 -6.67
C SER A 321 -16.61 -5.09 -5.66
N SER A 322 -15.45 -5.01 -5.04
CA SER A 322 -15.08 -3.95 -4.08
C SER A 322 -14.97 -2.55 -4.71
N GLU A 323 -14.82 -2.43 -6.02
CA GLU A 323 -14.84 -1.11 -6.70
C GLU A 323 -16.24 -0.45 -6.71
N LYS A 324 -17.28 -1.21 -6.35
CA LYS A 324 -18.67 -0.71 -6.20
C LYS A 324 -18.99 -0.22 -4.80
N LEU A 325 -18.07 -0.30 -3.86
CA LEU A 325 -18.23 0.21 -2.51
C LEU A 325 -18.41 1.73 -2.49
N PRO A 326 -19.00 2.29 -1.42
CA PRO A 326 -19.03 3.74 -1.21
C PRO A 326 -17.64 4.37 -1.38
N ILE A 327 -17.61 5.58 -1.93
CA ILE A 327 -16.36 6.27 -2.29
C ILE A 327 -15.38 6.35 -1.10
N SER A 328 -15.88 6.60 0.11
CA SER A 328 -15.07 6.65 1.33
C SER A 328 -14.36 5.34 1.68
N ARG A 329 -14.85 4.21 1.20
CA ARG A 329 -14.27 2.88 1.45
C ARG A 329 -13.30 2.42 0.35
N LEU A 330 -13.31 3.06 -0.82
CA LEU A 330 -12.47 2.66 -1.95
C LEU A 330 -10.97 2.61 -1.61
N PRO A 331 -10.39 3.59 -0.88
CA PRO A 331 -8.95 3.58 -0.63
C PRO A 331 -8.44 2.31 0.07
N MET A 332 -9.23 1.78 1.01
CA MET A 332 -8.81 0.64 1.82
C MET A 332 -9.27 -0.72 1.28
N PHE A 333 -10.35 -0.76 0.50
CA PHE A 333 -10.98 -2.04 0.16
C PHE A 333 -11.05 -2.32 -1.34
N SER A 334 -10.79 -1.32 -2.20
CA SER A 334 -10.87 -1.52 -3.64
C SER A 334 -9.59 -2.12 -4.24
N THR A 335 -9.70 -2.59 -5.48
CA THR A 335 -8.56 -3.10 -6.25
C THR A 335 -7.74 -2.01 -6.94
N ASN A 336 -8.13 -0.72 -6.84
CA ASN A 336 -7.51 0.37 -7.58
C ASN A 336 -6.00 0.51 -7.30
N MET A 337 -5.59 0.40 -6.01
CA MET A 337 -4.16 0.42 -5.68
C MET A 337 -3.41 -0.78 -6.25
N SER A 338 -4.02 -1.96 -6.25
CA SER A 338 -3.42 -3.14 -6.87
C SER A 338 -3.38 -3.05 -8.40
N ASP A 339 -4.26 -2.25 -9.01
CA ASP A 339 -4.20 -1.97 -10.44
C ASP A 339 -3.09 -0.97 -10.78
N ALA A 340 -2.87 0.07 -9.96
CA ALA A 340 -1.68 0.91 -10.07
C ALA A 340 -0.38 0.10 -9.91
N PHE A 341 -0.35 -0.86 -8.96
CA PHE A 341 0.77 -1.78 -8.78
C PHE A 341 1.00 -2.67 -9.99
N LYS A 342 -0.05 -3.14 -10.65
CA LYS A 342 0.03 -3.88 -11.91
C LYS A 342 0.85 -3.12 -12.95
N TYR A 343 0.55 -1.82 -13.18
CA TYR A 343 1.30 -1.03 -14.16
C TYR A 343 2.76 -0.84 -13.73
N TYR A 344 3.00 -0.70 -12.44
CA TYR A 344 4.32 -0.58 -11.88
C TYR A 344 5.20 -1.82 -12.11
N ILE A 345 4.67 -3.04 -11.96
CA ILE A 345 5.43 -4.28 -12.10
C ILE A 345 5.36 -4.90 -13.49
N CYS A 346 4.30 -4.67 -14.27
CA CYS A 346 4.12 -5.28 -15.59
C CYS A 346 4.77 -4.47 -16.70
N ARG A 347 6.05 -4.14 -16.54
CA ARG A 347 6.86 -3.47 -17.56
C ARG A 347 7.22 -4.43 -18.68
N LYS A 348 7.41 -3.93 -19.90
CA LYS A 348 7.75 -4.76 -21.09
C LYS A 348 8.91 -5.72 -20.82
N ASN A 349 9.99 -5.23 -20.19
CA ASN A 349 11.16 -6.05 -19.86
C ASN A 349 10.88 -7.12 -18.82
N TYR A 350 10.08 -6.82 -17.76
CA TYR A 350 9.75 -7.81 -16.73
C TYR A 350 8.85 -8.91 -17.28
N ILE A 351 7.85 -8.54 -18.10
CA ILE A 351 6.99 -9.51 -18.78
C ILE A 351 7.81 -10.44 -19.67
N ARG A 352 8.79 -9.90 -20.41
CA ARG A 352 9.70 -10.70 -21.24
C ARG A 352 10.51 -11.67 -20.41
N LEU A 353 11.16 -11.21 -19.33
CA LEU A 353 11.96 -12.03 -18.42
C LEU A 353 11.14 -13.17 -17.79
N CYS A 354 9.88 -12.90 -17.43
CA CYS A 354 8.98 -13.93 -16.89
C CYS A 354 8.65 -15.01 -17.92
N LYS A 355 8.39 -14.65 -19.18
CA LYS A 355 8.08 -15.58 -20.27
C LYS A 355 9.27 -16.47 -20.62
N GLU A 356 10.48 -15.90 -20.67
CA GLU A 356 11.71 -16.65 -20.93
C GLU A 356 11.98 -17.72 -19.87
N THR A 357 11.68 -17.45 -18.61
CA THR A 357 11.83 -18.40 -17.51
C THR A 357 10.85 -19.56 -17.61
N VAL A 358 9.61 -19.29 -18.00
CA VAL A 358 8.59 -20.34 -18.21
C VAL A 358 8.98 -21.25 -19.39
N GLY A 359 9.51 -20.69 -20.48
CA GLY A 359 9.96 -21.47 -21.65
C GLY A 359 11.14 -22.37 -21.38
N SER A 360 12.09 -21.96 -20.49
CA SER A 360 13.27 -22.75 -20.16
C SER A 360 13.00 -23.95 -19.24
N ASN A 361 11.88 -23.96 -18.54
CA ASN A 361 11.47 -25.04 -17.63
C ASN A 361 10.53 -26.07 -18.29
N ASN A 362 10.31 -25.99 -19.60
CA ASN A 362 9.53 -26.98 -20.31
C ASN A 362 10.44 -28.17 -20.73
N PRO A 363 10.37 -29.36 -20.08
CA PRO A 363 11.22 -30.50 -20.41
C PRO A 363 10.92 -31.13 -21.79
N TYR A 364 9.90 -30.64 -22.49
CA TYR A 364 9.45 -31.11 -23.80
C TYR A 364 9.77 -30.15 -24.96
N SER A 365 10.64 -29.14 -24.79
CA SER A 365 11.14 -28.39 -25.95
C SER A 365 12.05 -29.28 -26.78
N PRO A 366 11.71 -29.64 -28.04
CA PRO A 366 12.61 -30.39 -28.90
C PRO A 366 13.85 -29.52 -29.16
N LYS A 367 15.03 -30.03 -28.80
CA LYS A 367 16.30 -29.47 -29.24
C LYS A 367 16.32 -29.58 -30.76
N MET A 368 16.16 -28.48 -31.50
CA MET A 368 16.51 -28.45 -32.90
C MET A 368 18.03 -28.63 -33.02
N HIS A 369 18.43 -29.74 -33.59
CA HIS A 369 19.80 -30.00 -34.03
C HIS A 369 19.96 -29.43 -35.42
#